data_17c3f0a88486ab9aba599638dcb40d9a
#
_entry.id   17c3f0a88486ab9aba599638dcb40d9a
#
_cell.length_a   1.000
_cell.length_b   1.000
_cell.length_c   1.000
_cell.angle_alpha   90.00
_cell.angle_beta   90.00
_cell.angle_gamma   90.00
#
_symmetry.space_group_name_H-M   'P 1'
#
loop_
_entity.id
_entity.type
_entity.pdbx_description
1 polymer ?
#
loop_
_entity_poly.entity_id
_entity_poly.type
_entity_poly.pdbx_seq_one_letter_code
_entity_poly.pdbx_strand_id
1 'polypeptide(L)'
;MAYRLQTPDTGIALAERETTLIEEITIYITKNYFNNIKANDVGDAVGLHSDYANHIFKKAFGTTISDYIAELRIAHAISKLLTTDMSITDIAYECGFNSTARFNATFYKKKQCTPREYKRRLTKTQQISL
;
A
#
# COMPACT_ATOMS: atom_id res chain seq x y z
N MET A 1 5.56 21.07 36.38
CA MET A 1 6.32 20.64 36.11
C MET A 1 6.71 20.15 34.82
N ALA A 2 6.53 19.12 34.44
CA ALA A 2 7.00 18.61 33.20
C ALA A 2 6.53 19.40 32.02
N TYR A 3 5.38 20.00 32.08
CA TYR A 3 4.93 20.68 30.91
C TYR A 3 5.62 22.00 30.68
N ARG A 4 6.33 22.51 31.65
CA ARG A 4 7.10 23.67 31.38
C ARG A 4 8.20 23.34 30.46
N LEU A 5 8.74 22.19 30.60
CA LEU A 5 9.80 21.75 29.73
C LEU A 5 9.26 21.37 28.38
N GLN A 6 7.96 21.24 28.29
CA GLN A 6 7.35 20.87 27.04
C GLN A 6 7.43 21.96 25.98
N THR A 7 7.57 23.20 26.39
CA THR A 7 7.60 24.29 25.43
C THR A 7 8.73 24.10 24.41
N PRO A 8 9.97 23.85 24.80
CA PRO A 8 11.02 23.61 23.84
C PRO A 8 10.89 22.23 23.18
N ASP A 9 10.24 21.29 23.88
CA ASP A 9 10.12 19.93 23.39
C ASP A 9 8.86 19.67 22.61
N THR A 10 7.98 20.64 22.48
CA THR A 10 6.69 20.44 21.82
C THR A 10 6.85 19.92 20.40
N GLY A 11 7.78 20.48 19.61
CA GLY A 11 8.00 20.03 18.26
C GLY A 11 8.52 18.61 18.19
N ILE A 12 9.41 18.24 19.13
CA ILE A 12 9.95 16.89 19.18
C ILE A 12 8.86 15.90 19.58
N ALA A 13 8.04 16.24 20.57
CA ALA A 13 6.96 15.38 21.02
C ALA A 13 5.91 15.18 19.92
N LEU A 14 5.60 16.22 19.14
CA LEU A 14 4.66 16.09 18.04
C LEU A 14 5.24 15.23 16.94
N ALA A 15 6.52 15.40 16.63
CA ALA A 15 7.18 14.58 15.61
C ALA A 15 7.21 13.11 16.02
N GLU A 16 7.50 12.82 17.29
CA GLU A 16 7.49 11.46 17.80
C GLU A 16 6.09 10.86 17.75
N ARG A 17 5.08 11.67 18.05
CA ARG A 17 3.71 11.23 18.00
C ARG A 17 3.28 10.91 16.57
N GLU A 18 3.66 11.77 15.61
CA GLU A 18 3.39 11.50 14.20
C GLU A 18 4.10 10.24 13.73
N THR A 19 5.34 10.05 14.16
CA THR A 19 6.09 8.84 13.81
C THR A 19 5.37 7.60 14.31
N THR A 20 4.89 7.62 15.54
CA THR A 20 4.14 6.50 16.10
C THR A 20 2.86 6.23 15.31
N LEU A 21 2.13 7.29 14.95
CA LEU A 21 0.90 7.16 14.16
C LEU A 21 1.21 6.61 12.78
N ILE A 22 2.27 7.05 12.16
CA ILE A 22 2.69 6.56 10.84
C ILE A 22 3.04 5.07 10.92
N GLU A 23 3.71 4.65 11.98
CA GLU A 23 4.00 3.24 12.19
C GLU A 23 2.73 2.43 12.31
N GLU A 24 1.76 2.92 13.09
CA GLU A 24 0.48 2.23 13.24
C GLU A 24 -0.27 2.14 11.92
N ILE A 25 -0.27 3.22 11.14
CA ILE A 25 -0.89 3.23 9.83
C ILE A 25 -0.22 2.17 8.93
N THR A 26 1.11 2.17 8.90
CA THR A 26 1.87 1.25 8.06
C THR A 26 1.60 -0.20 8.45
N ILE A 27 1.60 -0.49 9.75
CA ILE A 27 1.33 -1.83 10.25
C ILE A 27 -0.07 -2.27 9.85
N TYR A 28 -1.07 -1.39 10.02
CA TYR A 28 -2.44 -1.73 9.67
C TYR A 28 -2.55 -2.02 8.18
N ILE A 29 -1.96 -1.19 7.34
CA ILE A 29 -1.99 -1.39 5.89
C ILE A 29 -1.32 -2.71 5.52
N THR A 30 -0.15 -2.99 6.07
CA THR A 30 0.60 -4.19 5.75
C THR A 30 -0.19 -5.45 6.11
N LYS A 31 -0.93 -5.40 7.19
CA LYS A 31 -1.71 -6.56 7.63
C LYS A 31 -3.06 -6.69 6.93
N ASN A 32 -3.53 -5.67 6.23
CA ASN A 32 -4.90 -5.64 5.73
C ASN A 32 -5.05 -5.25 4.26
N TYR A 33 -3.97 -4.96 3.55
CA TYR A 33 -4.10 -4.45 2.17
C TYR A 33 -4.81 -5.44 1.24
N PHE A 34 -4.69 -6.73 1.53
CA PHE A 34 -5.33 -7.78 0.71
C PHE A 34 -6.82 -7.94 1.04
N ASN A 35 -7.30 -7.22 2.03
CA ASN A 35 -8.72 -7.12 2.31
C ASN A 35 -9.28 -5.91 1.56
N ASN A 36 -10.60 -5.80 1.50
CA ASN A 36 -11.23 -4.69 0.79
C ASN A 36 -11.25 -3.43 1.67
N ILE A 37 -10.06 -2.86 1.94
CA ILE A 37 -9.95 -1.66 2.76
C ILE A 37 -9.75 -0.43 1.88
N LYS A 38 -10.12 0.72 2.42
CA LYS A 38 -9.95 2.04 1.81
C LYS A 38 -9.19 2.94 2.77
N ALA A 39 -8.77 4.09 2.27
CA ALA A 39 -8.05 5.06 3.11
C ALA A 39 -8.82 5.45 4.37
N ASN A 40 -10.17 5.57 4.26
CA ASN A 40 -10.99 5.89 5.44
C ASN A 40 -10.88 4.81 6.52
N ASP A 41 -10.85 3.54 6.10
CA ASP A 41 -10.74 2.44 7.05
C ASP A 41 -9.43 2.49 7.80
N VAL A 42 -8.37 2.90 7.13
CA VAL A 42 -7.05 3.03 7.74
C VAL A 42 -7.07 4.10 8.82
N GLY A 43 -7.65 5.27 8.52
CA GLY A 43 -7.78 6.33 9.50
C GLY A 43 -8.57 5.88 10.71
N ASP A 44 -9.72 5.25 10.47
CA ASP A 44 -10.58 4.75 11.54
C ASP A 44 -9.85 3.77 12.44
N ALA A 45 -9.06 2.89 11.84
CA ALA A 45 -8.35 1.84 12.59
C ALA A 45 -7.33 2.42 13.57
N VAL A 46 -6.75 3.57 13.26
CA VAL A 46 -5.75 4.20 14.12
C VAL A 46 -6.33 5.41 14.88
N GLY A 47 -7.65 5.61 14.79
CA GLY A 47 -8.32 6.67 15.54
C GLY A 47 -8.11 8.07 14.97
N LEU A 48 -7.88 8.18 13.67
CA LEU A 48 -7.66 9.47 13.02
C LEU A 48 -8.67 9.72 11.93
N HIS A 49 -8.99 11.00 11.71
CA HIS A 49 -9.74 11.36 10.52
C HIS A 49 -8.88 11.02 9.30
N SER A 50 -9.53 10.56 8.24
CA SER A 50 -8.82 10.11 7.04
C SER A 50 -7.94 11.20 6.42
N ASP A 51 -8.39 12.45 6.45
CA ASP A 51 -7.61 13.55 5.88
C ASP A 51 -6.31 13.77 6.64
N TYR A 52 -6.37 13.69 7.97
CA TYR A 52 -5.17 13.86 8.78
C TYR A 52 -4.23 12.67 8.61
N ALA A 53 -4.77 11.46 8.64
CA ALA A 53 -3.97 10.26 8.42
C ALA A 53 -3.23 10.34 7.08
N ASN A 54 -3.95 10.74 6.04
CA ASN A 54 -3.36 10.86 4.72
C ASN A 54 -2.31 11.97 4.66
N HIS A 55 -2.56 13.07 5.37
CA HIS A 55 -1.62 14.20 5.41
C HIS A 55 -0.28 13.78 6.01
N ILE A 56 -0.28 13.16 7.19
CA ILE A 56 0.97 12.77 7.84
C ILE A 56 1.66 11.63 7.08
N PHE A 57 0.87 10.73 6.50
CA PHE A 57 1.44 9.64 5.73
C PHE A 57 2.14 10.17 4.46
N LYS A 58 1.48 11.06 3.73
CA LYS A 58 2.06 11.63 2.52
C LYS A 58 3.31 12.46 2.83
N LYS A 59 3.30 13.18 3.95
CA LYS A 59 4.45 13.94 4.38
C LYS A 59 5.65 13.03 4.64
N ALA A 60 5.41 11.84 5.19
CA ALA A 60 6.47 10.90 5.53
C ALA A 60 6.95 10.07 4.33
N PHE A 61 6.03 9.63 3.48
CA PHE A 61 6.35 8.67 2.41
C PHE A 61 6.25 9.26 1.00
N GLY A 62 5.73 10.46 0.85
CA GLY A 62 5.61 11.08 -0.48
C GLY A 62 4.48 10.54 -1.32
N THR A 63 3.63 9.67 -0.78
CA THR A 63 2.53 9.06 -1.51
C THR A 63 1.30 8.99 -0.63
N THR A 64 0.12 8.93 -1.24
CA THR A 64 -1.13 8.82 -0.49
C THR A 64 -1.29 7.41 0.05
N ILE A 65 -2.15 7.28 1.06
CA ILE A 65 -2.49 5.96 1.62
C ILE A 65 -3.07 5.06 0.53
N SER A 66 -3.97 5.60 -0.31
CA SER A 66 -4.57 4.82 -1.40
C SER A 66 -3.53 4.30 -2.38
N ASP A 67 -2.57 5.15 -2.75
CA ASP A 67 -1.51 4.74 -3.67
C ASP A 67 -0.61 3.69 -3.04
N TYR A 68 -0.32 3.83 -1.75
CA TYR A 68 0.52 2.87 -1.05
C TYR A 68 -0.16 1.49 -0.98
N ILE A 69 -1.47 1.47 -0.70
CA ILE A 69 -2.24 0.23 -0.72
C ILE A 69 -2.17 -0.40 -2.11
N ALA A 70 -2.35 0.40 -3.16
CA ALA A 70 -2.27 -0.10 -4.53
C ALA A 70 -0.90 -0.68 -4.83
N GLU A 71 0.17 -0.04 -4.37
CA GLU A 71 1.53 -0.53 -4.57
C GLU A 71 1.72 -1.92 -3.94
N LEU A 72 1.25 -2.10 -2.72
CA LEU A 72 1.37 -3.39 -2.03
C LEU A 72 0.57 -4.47 -2.75
N ARG A 73 -0.64 -4.13 -3.18
CA ARG A 73 -1.48 -5.08 -3.91
C ARG A 73 -0.84 -5.52 -5.23
N ILE A 74 -0.25 -4.57 -5.96
CA ILE A 74 0.41 -4.87 -7.22
C ILE A 74 1.66 -5.71 -6.98
N ALA A 75 2.44 -5.40 -5.95
CA ALA A 75 3.62 -6.21 -5.62
C ALA A 75 3.24 -7.65 -5.29
N HIS A 76 2.15 -7.83 -4.52
CA HIS A 76 1.64 -9.16 -4.21
C HIS A 76 1.18 -9.88 -5.47
N ALA A 77 0.50 -9.16 -6.37
CA ALA A 77 0.02 -9.74 -7.62
C ALA A 77 1.19 -10.19 -8.50
N ILE A 78 2.25 -9.39 -8.59
CA ILE A 78 3.43 -9.77 -9.36
C ILE A 78 4.04 -11.05 -8.81
N SER A 79 4.15 -11.17 -7.49
CA SER A 79 4.66 -12.38 -6.88
C SER A 79 3.82 -13.59 -7.29
N LYS A 80 2.49 -13.47 -7.25
CA LYS A 80 1.60 -14.57 -7.64
C LYS A 80 1.67 -14.88 -9.14
N LEU A 81 1.80 -13.84 -9.97
CA LEU A 81 1.95 -14.04 -11.41
C LEU A 81 3.19 -14.88 -11.72
N LEU A 82 4.28 -14.65 -11.00
CA LEU A 82 5.57 -15.28 -11.28
C LEU A 82 5.73 -16.64 -10.61
N THR A 83 5.04 -16.89 -9.53
CA THR A 83 5.27 -18.09 -8.73
C THR A 83 4.11 -19.09 -8.73
N THR A 84 2.98 -18.77 -9.35
CA THR A 84 1.81 -19.64 -9.35
C THR A 84 1.18 -19.70 -10.75
N ASP A 85 0.27 -20.65 -10.90
CA ASP A 85 -0.55 -20.76 -12.11
C ASP A 85 -1.96 -20.21 -11.91
N MET A 86 -2.14 -19.40 -10.87
CA MET A 86 -3.44 -18.81 -10.58
C MET A 86 -3.95 -17.97 -11.75
N SER A 87 -5.26 -17.96 -11.95
CA SER A 87 -5.85 -17.13 -12.98
C SER A 87 -5.71 -15.65 -12.62
N ILE A 88 -5.78 -14.79 -13.62
CA ILE A 88 -5.73 -13.33 -13.38
C ILE A 88 -6.86 -12.90 -12.44
N THR A 89 -8.05 -13.46 -12.62
CA THR A 89 -9.18 -13.17 -11.76
C THR A 89 -8.92 -13.55 -10.30
N ASP A 90 -8.37 -14.74 -10.08
CA ASP A 90 -8.10 -15.20 -8.72
C ASP A 90 -7.01 -14.36 -8.06
N ILE A 91 -5.99 -14.00 -8.81
CA ILE A 91 -4.92 -13.12 -8.30
C ILE A 91 -5.48 -11.78 -7.89
N ALA A 92 -6.38 -11.21 -8.72
CA ALA A 92 -6.98 -9.92 -8.42
C ALA A 92 -7.68 -9.95 -7.05
N TYR A 93 -8.51 -10.96 -6.81
CA TYR A 93 -9.25 -11.03 -5.55
C TYR A 93 -8.35 -11.37 -4.37
N GLU A 94 -7.38 -12.24 -4.57
CA GLU A 94 -6.46 -12.58 -3.47
C GLU A 94 -5.66 -11.37 -3.02
N CYS A 95 -5.32 -10.49 -3.93
CA CYS A 95 -4.49 -9.32 -3.61
C CYS A 95 -5.29 -8.13 -3.08
N GLY A 96 -6.63 -8.25 -3.00
CA GLY A 96 -7.45 -7.21 -2.40
C GLY A 96 -8.24 -6.36 -3.37
N PHE A 97 -8.17 -6.64 -4.66
CA PHE A 97 -9.00 -5.92 -5.63
C PHE A 97 -10.41 -6.53 -5.63
N ASN A 98 -11.42 -5.68 -5.75
CA ASN A 98 -12.80 -6.15 -5.72
C ASN A 98 -13.36 -6.40 -7.12
N SER A 99 -12.54 -6.28 -8.15
CA SER A 99 -12.93 -6.66 -9.51
C SER A 99 -11.67 -6.83 -10.36
N THR A 100 -11.78 -7.68 -11.38
CA THR A 100 -10.69 -7.90 -12.33
C THR A 100 -10.43 -6.63 -13.15
N ALA A 101 -11.49 -5.90 -13.48
CA ALA A 101 -11.35 -4.66 -14.24
C ALA A 101 -10.52 -3.64 -13.48
N ARG A 102 -10.77 -3.51 -12.17
CA ARG A 102 -10.02 -2.58 -11.34
C ARG A 102 -8.56 -3.00 -11.20
N PHE A 103 -8.34 -4.29 -11.05
CA PHE A 103 -6.99 -4.84 -11.00
C PHE A 103 -6.24 -4.52 -12.28
N ASN A 104 -6.82 -4.81 -13.44
CA ASN A 104 -6.17 -4.56 -14.72
C ASN A 104 -5.84 -3.09 -14.93
N ALA A 105 -6.78 -2.20 -14.57
CA ALA A 105 -6.57 -0.76 -14.71
C ALA A 105 -5.44 -0.28 -13.82
N THR A 106 -5.42 -0.72 -12.56
CA THR A 106 -4.39 -0.33 -11.59
C THR A 106 -3.03 -0.88 -12.02
N PHE A 107 -3.00 -2.13 -12.45
CA PHE A 107 -1.76 -2.76 -12.91
C PHE A 107 -1.18 -2.02 -14.11
N TYR A 108 -2.02 -1.70 -15.08
CA TYR A 108 -1.56 -1.00 -16.27
C TYR A 108 -1.03 0.38 -15.90
N LYS A 109 -1.71 1.08 -15.00
CA LYS A 109 -1.27 2.39 -14.55
C LYS A 109 0.11 2.33 -13.90
N LYS A 110 0.36 1.28 -13.12
CA LYS A 110 1.61 1.16 -12.37
C LYS A 110 2.76 0.56 -13.19
N LYS A 111 2.47 -0.36 -14.10
CA LYS A 111 3.50 -1.12 -14.81
C LYS A 111 3.53 -0.87 -16.30
N GLN A 112 2.60 -0.10 -16.85
CA GLN A 112 2.53 0.25 -18.28
C GLN A 112 2.32 -0.95 -19.18
N CYS A 113 1.76 -2.03 -18.64
CA CYS A 113 1.37 -3.20 -19.40
C CYS A 113 0.33 -3.99 -18.62
N THR A 114 -0.30 -4.96 -19.28
CA THR A 114 -1.28 -5.81 -18.61
C THR A 114 -0.57 -6.86 -17.76
N PRO A 115 -1.27 -7.46 -16.77
CA PRO A 115 -0.68 -8.54 -15.99
C PRO A 115 -0.20 -9.70 -16.85
N ARG A 116 -0.95 -10.06 -17.88
CA ARG A 116 -0.60 -11.13 -18.79
C ARG A 116 0.67 -10.80 -19.56
N GLU A 117 0.80 -9.59 -20.05
CA GLU A 117 2.00 -9.14 -20.75
C GLU A 117 3.20 -9.13 -19.83
N TYR A 118 3.00 -8.72 -18.59
CA TYR A 118 4.06 -8.67 -17.60
C TYR A 118 4.62 -10.06 -17.36
N LYS A 119 3.73 -11.04 -17.13
CA LYS A 119 4.13 -12.43 -16.91
C LYS A 119 4.89 -12.97 -18.11
N ARG A 120 4.39 -12.71 -19.30
CA ARG A 120 5.00 -13.20 -20.53
C ARG A 120 6.41 -12.64 -20.72
N ARG A 121 6.59 -11.34 -20.47
CA ARG A 121 7.90 -10.71 -20.61
C ARG A 121 8.93 -11.28 -19.63
N LEU A 122 8.54 -11.46 -18.38
CA LEU A 122 9.47 -11.95 -17.37
C LEU A 122 9.78 -13.42 -17.57
N THR A 123 8.80 -14.22 -17.96
CA THR A 123 9.04 -15.63 -18.28
C THR A 123 10.00 -15.75 -19.44
N LYS A 124 9.84 -14.93 -20.47
CA LYS A 124 10.72 -14.93 -21.62
C LYS A 124 12.13 -14.52 -21.25
N THR A 125 12.26 -13.50 -20.41
CA THR A 125 13.56 -13.04 -19.92
C THR A 125 14.27 -14.14 -19.14
N GLN A 126 13.54 -14.83 -18.28
CA GLN A 126 14.11 -15.94 -17.52
C GLN A 126 14.60 -17.07 -18.43
N GLN A 127 13.85 -17.37 -19.47
CA GLN A 127 14.26 -18.39 -20.45
C GLN A 127 15.55 -17.99 -21.15
N ILE A 128 15.67 -16.71 -21.49
CA ILE A 128 16.87 -16.22 -22.14
C ILE A 128 18.07 -16.28 -21.20
N SER A 129 17.84 -16.05 -19.92
CA SER A 129 18.91 -16.03 -18.93
C SER A 129 19.49 -17.43 -18.67
N LEU A 130 18.73 -18.45 -18.96
CA LEU A 130 19.21 -19.81 -18.78
C LEU A 130 20.11 -20.24 -19.92
#